data_fbb23af092eeafd4504135a429655456
#
_entry.id   fbb23af092eeafd4504135a429655456
#
_cell.length_a   1.000
_cell.length_b   1.000
_cell.length_c   1.000
_cell.angle_alpha   90.00
_cell.angle_beta   90.00
_cell.angle_gamma   90.00
#
_symmetry.space_group_name_H-M   'P 1'
#
loop_
_entity.id
_entity.type
_entity.pdbx_description
1 polymer ?
#
loop_
_entity_poly.entity_id
_entity_poly.type
_entity_poly.pdbx_seq_one_letter_code
_entity_poly.pdbx_strand_id
1 'polypeptide(L)'
;DGDNNYTKMEHKWDEGFGYLYGHLDDMGIGEDLATAGSSPSGEGNLLMKYFKKVDEADGYQPGVGQVVYDAFIAGRTAIVNKDYVQRDAQADIIQVELSKVIGYYAVHYMNDYVAKLSEGNIGGAHHSLSEAWGFLFSLKYTNDGMDEPFMDRNTVDYFLANYMSDFHSMDPGVLTAPATAPYPGMIAIVQQAFASKGHPLN
;
A
#
# COMPACT_ATOMS: atom_id res chain seq x y z
N ASP A 1 10.02 16.25 25.87
CA ASP A 1 9.27 15.28 26.66
C ASP A 1 10.19 14.69 27.74
N GLY A 2 10.14 15.25 28.97
CA GLY A 2 11.03 14.86 30.04
C GLY A 2 12.50 15.15 29.75
N ASP A 3 13.39 14.20 30.02
CA ASP A 3 14.84 14.33 29.82
C ASP A 3 15.29 14.02 28.39
N ASN A 4 14.36 13.83 27.43
CA ASN A 4 14.69 13.51 26.06
C ASN A 4 15.01 14.78 25.25
N ASN A 5 16.00 14.67 24.34
CA ASN A 5 16.39 15.74 23.43
C ASN A 5 15.48 15.90 22.21
N TYR A 6 14.27 15.30 22.22
CA TYR A 6 13.29 15.33 21.14
C TYR A 6 11.87 15.57 21.69
N THR A 7 11.02 16.12 20.86
CA THR A 7 9.60 16.32 21.16
C THR A 7 8.80 15.03 20.93
N LYS A 8 7.59 14.95 21.49
CA LYS A 8 6.68 13.83 21.24
C LYS A 8 6.32 13.70 19.74
N MET A 9 6.23 14.82 19.02
CA MET A 9 5.92 14.82 17.59
C MET A 9 7.07 14.24 16.78
N GLU A 10 8.29 14.65 17.06
CA GLU A 10 9.50 14.07 16.45
C GLU A 10 9.57 12.55 16.68
N HIS A 11 9.34 12.12 17.91
CA HIS A 11 9.34 10.70 18.25
C HIS A 11 8.29 9.91 17.45
N LYS A 12 7.05 10.43 17.35
CA LYS A 12 5.99 9.77 16.58
C LYS A 12 6.26 9.74 15.08
N TRP A 13 6.92 10.76 14.54
CA TRP A 13 7.36 10.76 13.16
C TRP A 13 8.44 9.71 12.90
N ASP A 14 9.43 9.63 13.79
CA ASP A 14 10.51 8.66 13.72
C ASP A 14 9.99 7.21 13.91
N GLU A 15 8.96 6.99 14.76
CA GLU A 15 8.27 5.70 14.85
C GLU A 15 7.60 5.33 13.52
N GLY A 16 6.93 6.28 12.86
CA GLY A 16 6.32 6.05 11.54
C GLY A 16 7.34 5.61 10.49
N PHE A 17 8.50 6.25 10.47
CA PHE A 17 9.64 5.83 9.66
C PHE A 17 10.07 4.39 9.99
N GLY A 18 10.23 4.08 11.28
CA GLY A 18 10.64 2.75 11.74
C GLY A 18 9.64 1.65 11.40
N TYR A 19 8.33 1.94 11.35
CA TYR A 19 7.32 0.97 10.93
C TYR A 19 7.45 0.58 9.45
N LEU A 20 7.93 1.48 8.60
CA LEU A 20 8.14 1.19 7.19
C LEU A 20 9.53 0.59 6.95
N TYR A 21 10.59 1.28 7.38
CA TYR A 21 11.97 0.95 7.06
C TYR A 21 12.64 0.01 8.07
N GLY A 22 12.06 -0.18 9.26
CA GLY A 22 12.64 -0.96 10.33
C GLY A 22 13.83 -0.26 10.99
N HIS A 23 14.67 -1.04 11.67
CA HIS A 23 15.92 -0.57 12.24
C HIS A 23 17.01 -0.58 11.15
N LEU A 24 17.49 0.58 10.79
CA LEU A 24 18.60 0.75 9.85
C LEU A 24 19.86 1.00 10.68
N ASP A 25 20.75 0.01 10.77
CA ASP A 25 21.99 0.09 11.56
C ASP A 25 23.02 1.05 10.97
N ASP A 26 22.96 1.31 9.65
CA ASP A 26 23.83 2.27 8.97
C ASP A 26 23.11 2.90 7.78
N MET A 27 22.89 4.18 7.88
CA MET A 27 22.12 4.96 6.90
C MET A 27 23.01 5.48 5.78
N GLY A 28 23.67 4.60 5.10
CA GLY A 28 24.18 4.87 3.76
C GLY A 28 23.03 4.83 2.75
N ILE A 29 22.22 5.88 2.72
CA ILE A 29 20.94 5.95 1.97
C ILE A 29 21.15 6.04 0.46
N GLY A 30 22.14 5.64 -0.12
CA GLY A 30 22.32 5.57 -1.58
C GLY A 30 22.33 4.14 -2.08
N GLU A 31 22.55 3.19 -1.19
CA GLU A 31 22.94 1.87 -1.65
C GLU A 31 21.96 0.76 -1.28
N ASP A 32 21.03 0.96 -0.31
CA ASP A 32 20.25 -0.20 0.13
C ASP A 32 18.86 0.09 0.71
N LEU A 33 17.98 0.78 -0.02
CA LEU A 33 16.56 0.48 0.10
C LEU A 33 16.29 -1.03 -0.11
N ALA A 34 17.18 -1.72 -0.83
CA ALA A 34 17.17 -3.15 -1.02
C ALA A 34 17.30 -3.95 0.29
N THR A 35 17.95 -3.41 1.31
CA THR A 35 18.11 -4.04 2.64
C THR A 35 17.28 -3.36 3.73
N ALA A 36 16.72 -2.17 3.47
CA ALA A 36 15.83 -1.52 4.39
C ALA A 36 14.66 -2.46 4.76
N GLY A 37 14.35 -2.55 6.03
CA GLY A 37 13.28 -3.43 6.53
C GLY A 37 13.58 -4.93 6.45
N SER A 38 14.81 -5.33 6.12
CA SER A 38 15.21 -6.73 6.24
C SER A 38 15.38 -7.08 7.71
N SER A 39 14.64 -8.10 8.17
CA SER A 39 14.99 -8.76 9.43
C SER A 39 16.37 -9.44 9.28
N PRO A 40 17.02 -9.88 10.36
CA PRO A 40 18.24 -10.69 10.28
C PRO A 40 18.10 -11.95 9.39
N SER A 41 16.87 -12.38 9.09
CA SER A 41 16.54 -13.46 8.16
C SER A 41 16.46 -13.01 6.69
N GLY A 42 16.66 -11.74 6.38
CA GLY A 42 16.60 -11.20 5.01
C GLY A 42 15.16 -10.93 4.49
N GLU A 43 14.15 -11.21 5.30
CA GLU A 43 12.75 -10.91 4.96
C GLU A 43 12.36 -9.54 5.54
N GLY A 44 11.89 -8.63 4.68
CA GLY A 44 11.37 -7.33 5.11
C GLY A 44 10.11 -7.45 5.97
N ASN A 45 9.85 -6.43 6.78
CA ASN A 45 8.56 -6.27 7.46
C ASN A 45 7.42 -6.23 6.46
N LEU A 46 6.22 -6.60 6.88
CA LEU A 46 5.05 -6.83 6.03
C LEU A 46 4.88 -5.79 4.91
N LEU A 47 4.77 -4.51 5.23
CA LEU A 47 4.56 -3.46 4.24
C LEU A 47 5.83 -3.23 3.40
N MET A 48 7.01 -3.26 4.01
CA MET A 48 8.27 -3.09 3.30
C MET A 48 8.50 -4.19 2.24
N LYS A 49 8.10 -5.43 2.51
CA LYS A 49 8.19 -6.52 1.53
C LYS A 49 7.49 -6.18 0.22
N TYR A 50 6.29 -5.62 0.30
CA TYR A 50 5.51 -5.22 -0.87
C TYR A 50 6.00 -3.92 -1.49
N PHE A 51 6.39 -2.97 -0.66
CA PHE A 51 6.94 -1.69 -1.06
C PHE A 51 8.21 -1.84 -1.91
N LYS A 52 9.16 -2.70 -1.48
CA LYS A 52 10.38 -3.02 -2.24
C LYS A 52 10.07 -3.55 -3.63
N LYS A 53 9.11 -4.45 -3.76
CA LYS A 53 8.74 -5.04 -5.05
C LYS A 53 8.17 -4.02 -6.03
N VAL A 54 7.43 -3.01 -5.55
CA VAL A 54 6.93 -1.94 -6.44
C VAL A 54 8.02 -0.93 -6.79
N ASP A 55 9.08 -0.83 -5.97
CA ASP A 55 10.22 0.06 -6.17
C ASP A 55 11.31 -0.54 -7.09
N GLU A 56 11.31 -1.85 -7.34
CA GLU A 56 12.24 -2.52 -8.26
C GLU A 56 12.19 -1.91 -9.66
N ALA A 57 13.29 -2.01 -10.43
CA ALA A 57 13.42 -1.37 -11.75
C ALA A 57 12.35 -1.81 -12.77
N ASP A 58 11.82 -3.02 -12.61
CA ASP A 58 10.71 -3.59 -13.37
C ASP A 58 9.40 -3.63 -12.56
N GLY A 59 9.39 -3.00 -11.38
CA GLY A 59 8.23 -2.89 -10.50
C GLY A 59 7.17 -1.93 -11.03
N TYR A 60 6.07 -1.87 -10.31
CA TYR A 60 4.94 -0.97 -10.63
C TYR A 60 5.32 0.52 -10.58
N GLN A 61 6.17 0.91 -9.63
CA GLN A 61 6.53 2.32 -9.41
C GLN A 61 8.02 2.45 -9.00
N PRO A 62 8.93 2.26 -9.97
CA PRO A 62 10.36 2.40 -9.69
C PRO A 62 10.70 3.79 -9.13
N GLY A 63 11.52 3.83 -8.09
CA GLY A 63 11.97 5.06 -7.43
C GLY A 63 11.03 5.57 -6.34
N VAL A 64 9.90 4.91 -6.07
CA VAL A 64 8.97 5.33 -5.00
C VAL A 64 9.62 5.29 -3.61
N GLY A 65 10.54 4.38 -3.40
CA GLY A 65 11.29 4.27 -2.15
C GLY A 65 12.04 5.55 -1.81
N GLN A 66 12.72 6.14 -2.78
CA GLN A 66 13.42 7.42 -2.60
C GLN A 66 12.43 8.57 -2.33
N VAL A 67 11.30 8.61 -3.04
CA VAL A 67 10.27 9.65 -2.85
C VAL A 67 9.74 9.64 -1.42
N VAL A 68 9.39 8.47 -0.91
CA VAL A 68 8.86 8.31 0.47
C VAL A 68 9.94 8.61 1.50
N TYR A 69 11.17 8.15 1.26
CA TYR A 69 12.29 8.45 2.14
C TYR A 69 12.56 9.95 2.26
N ASP A 70 12.67 10.65 1.13
CA ASP A 70 12.91 12.10 1.09
C ASP A 70 11.77 12.86 1.80
N ALA A 71 10.52 12.39 1.66
CA ALA A 71 9.37 12.95 2.35
C ALA A 71 9.49 12.77 3.88
N PHE A 72 9.96 11.62 4.37
CA PHE A 72 10.23 11.42 5.79
C PHE A 72 11.29 12.39 6.32
N ILE A 73 12.40 12.57 5.60
CA ILE A 73 13.48 13.50 6.00
C ILE A 73 12.99 14.96 5.99
N ALA A 74 12.28 15.37 4.92
CA ALA A 74 11.75 16.72 4.81
C ALA A 74 10.71 17.03 5.90
N GLY A 75 9.80 16.09 6.16
CA GLY A 75 8.80 16.21 7.23
C GLY A 75 9.42 16.27 8.63
N ARG A 76 10.45 15.45 8.90
CA ARG A 76 11.22 15.51 10.15
C ARG A 76 11.89 16.88 10.34
N THR A 77 12.46 17.43 9.27
CA THR A 77 13.06 18.76 9.27
C THR A 77 12.01 19.86 9.51
N ALA A 78 10.85 19.73 8.88
CA ALA A 78 9.72 20.65 9.07
C ALA A 78 9.24 20.67 10.54
N ILE A 79 9.17 19.50 11.20
CA ILE A 79 8.81 19.42 12.62
C ILE A 79 9.81 20.19 13.49
N VAL A 80 11.12 20.00 13.29
CA VAL A 80 12.18 20.75 14.02
C VAL A 80 12.02 22.25 13.85
N ASN A 81 11.71 22.69 12.62
CA ASN A 81 11.51 24.10 12.28
C ASN A 81 10.12 24.64 12.67
N LYS A 82 9.23 23.79 13.20
CA LYS A 82 7.83 24.11 13.54
C LYS A 82 7.02 24.57 12.31
N ASP A 83 7.40 24.13 11.13
CA ASP A 83 6.66 24.30 9.88
C ASP A 83 5.68 23.14 9.71
N TYR A 84 4.53 23.25 10.34
CA TYR A 84 3.53 22.18 10.34
C TYR A 84 2.81 22.06 9.00
N VAL A 85 2.75 23.10 8.21
CA VAL A 85 2.18 23.05 6.85
C VAL A 85 3.05 22.16 5.95
N GLN A 86 4.37 22.38 6.00
CA GLN A 86 5.31 21.52 5.26
C GLN A 86 5.31 20.08 5.80
N ARG A 87 5.24 19.89 7.13
CA ARG A 87 5.12 18.57 7.73
C ARG A 87 3.90 17.82 7.19
N ASP A 88 2.72 18.47 7.13
CA ASP A 88 1.48 17.86 6.64
C ASP A 88 1.60 17.51 5.15
N ALA A 89 2.15 18.41 4.32
CA ALA A 89 2.40 18.11 2.91
C ALA A 89 3.31 16.88 2.70
N GLN A 90 4.30 16.67 3.56
CA GLN A 90 5.15 15.47 3.48
C GLN A 90 4.41 14.20 3.97
N ALA A 91 3.56 14.34 4.98
CA ALA A 91 2.72 13.22 5.43
C ALA A 91 1.77 12.77 4.33
N ASP A 92 1.16 13.70 3.59
CA ASP A 92 0.27 13.40 2.46
C ASP A 92 1.00 12.61 1.36
N ILE A 93 2.24 13.01 1.01
CA ILE A 93 3.07 12.28 0.04
C ILE A 93 3.28 10.83 0.51
N ILE A 94 3.71 10.63 1.76
CA ILE A 94 3.95 9.30 2.33
C ILE A 94 2.67 8.46 2.28
N GLN A 95 1.55 9.00 2.73
CA GLN A 95 0.28 8.29 2.82
C GLN A 95 -0.26 7.90 1.44
N VAL A 96 -0.19 8.81 0.47
CA VAL A 96 -0.61 8.54 -0.91
C VAL A 96 0.23 7.43 -1.54
N GLU A 97 1.56 7.53 -1.45
CA GLU A 97 2.44 6.55 -2.08
C GLU A 97 2.27 5.15 -1.46
N LEU A 98 2.14 5.05 -0.13
CA LEU A 98 1.86 3.78 0.53
C LEU A 98 0.45 3.24 0.19
N SER A 99 -0.53 4.11 0.02
CA SER A 99 -1.88 3.72 -0.40
C SER A 99 -1.90 3.14 -1.81
N LYS A 100 -1.07 3.65 -2.73
CA LYS A 100 -0.91 3.10 -4.08
C LYS A 100 -0.37 1.68 -4.06
N VAL A 101 0.57 1.37 -3.16
CA VAL A 101 1.07 -0.01 -2.97
C VAL A 101 -0.08 -0.96 -2.58
N ILE A 102 -0.95 -0.54 -1.66
CA ILE A 102 -2.12 -1.32 -1.24
C ILE A 102 -3.07 -1.54 -2.42
N GLY A 103 -3.38 -0.48 -3.17
CA GLY A 103 -4.25 -0.56 -4.35
C GLY A 103 -3.69 -1.49 -5.43
N TYR A 104 -2.40 -1.34 -5.73
CA TYR A 104 -1.71 -2.20 -6.70
C TYR A 104 -1.80 -3.68 -6.32
N TYR A 105 -1.48 -4.03 -5.07
CA TYR A 105 -1.54 -5.43 -4.63
C TYR A 105 -2.95 -5.98 -4.51
N ALA A 106 -3.95 -5.15 -4.22
CA ALA A 106 -5.34 -5.59 -4.32
C ALA A 106 -5.67 -6.06 -5.75
N VAL A 107 -5.30 -5.27 -6.76
CA VAL A 107 -5.49 -5.62 -8.18
C VAL A 107 -4.62 -6.81 -8.58
N HIS A 108 -3.35 -6.82 -8.19
CA HIS A 108 -2.40 -7.89 -8.49
C HIS A 108 -2.91 -9.26 -8.03
N TYR A 109 -3.29 -9.38 -6.77
CA TYR A 109 -3.74 -10.66 -6.23
C TYR A 109 -5.11 -11.12 -6.74
N MET A 110 -6.01 -10.18 -7.10
CA MET A 110 -7.23 -10.55 -7.80
C MET A 110 -6.95 -11.13 -9.19
N ASN A 111 -6.03 -10.55 -9.95
CA ASN A 111 -5.60 -11.09 -11.24
C ASN A 111 -4.87 -12.43 -11.10
N ASP A 112 -4.00 -12.57 -10.10
CA ASP A 112 -3.25 -13.78 -9.82
C ASP A 112 -4.18 -14.95 -9.42
N TYR A 113 -5.23 -14.66 -8.64
CA TYR A 113 -6.30 -15.64 -8.37
C TYR A 113 -6.92 -16.18 -9.65
N VAL A 114 -7.35 -15.29 -10.55
CA VAL A 114 -7.99 -15.66 -11.81
C VAL A 114 -7.06 -16.48 -12.70
N ALA A 115 -5.79 -16.07 -12.80
CA ALA A 115 -4.78 -16.78 -13.59
C ALA A 115 -4.56 -18.20 -13.04
N LYS A 116 -4.29 -18.35 -11.75
CA LYS A 116 -4.07 -19.66 -11.10
C LYS A 116 -5.29 -20.57 -11.18
N LEU A 117 -6.50 -20.00 -11.08
CA LEU A 117 -7.72 -20.76 -11.23
C LEU A 117 -7.84 -21.33 -12.66
N SER A 118 -7.50 -20.53 -13.67
CA SER A 118 -7.50 -20.97 -15.08
C SER A 118 -6.48 -22.08 -15.38
N GLU A 119 -5.38 -22.11 -14.62
CA GLU A 119 -4.32 -23.12 -14.70
C GLU A 119 -4.69 -24.43 -13.94
N GLY A 120 -5.81 -24.43 -13.23
CA GLY A 120 -6.20 -25.54 -12.35
C GLY A 120 -5.41 -25.60 -11.03
N ASN A 121 -4.63 -24.59 -10.70
CA ASN A 121 -3.89 -24.49 -9.44
C ASN A 121 -4.80 -23.94 -8.32
N ILE A 122 -5.72 -24.77 -7.85
CA ILE A 122 -6.75 -24.38 -6.88
C ILE A 122 -6.15 -23.90 -5.55
N GLY A 123 -5.11 -24.60 -5.04
CA GLY A 123 -4.45 -24.20 -3.79
C GLY A 123 -3.78 -22.83 -3.91
N GLY A 124 -3.05 -22.59 -5.02
CA GLY A 124 -2.44 -21.30 -5.32
C GLY A 124 -3.49 -20.19 -5.54
N ALA A 125 -4.61 -20.52 -6.19
CA ALA A 125 -5.71 -19.57 -6.39
C ALA A 125 -6.30 -19.12 -5.05
N HIS A 126 -6.63 -20.05 -4.15
CA HIS A 126 -7.16 -19.68 -2.83
C HIS A 126 -6.16 -18.89 -1.98
N HIS A 127 -4.85 -19.18 -2.09
CA HIS A 127 -3.83 -18.36 -1.46
C HIS A 127 -3.90 -16.92 -1.96
N SER A 128 -3.90 -16.72 -3.29
CA SER A 128 -3.97 -15.39 -3.89
C SER A 128 -5.27 -14.66 -3.55
N LEU A 129 -6.40 -15.38 -3.46
CA LEU A 129 -7.67 -14.80 -3.06
C LEU A 129 -7.65 -14.32 -1.60
N SER A 130 -6.96 -15.06 -0.70
CA SER A 130 -6.80 -14.63 0.69
C SER A 130 -5.94 -13.39 0.84
N GLU A 131 -4.88 -13.25 0.04
CA GLU A 131 -4.07 -12.03 -0.04
C GLU A 131 -4.90 -10.86 -0.61
N ALA A 132 -5.65 -11.11 -1.70
CA ALA A 132 -6.56 -10.11 -2.27
C ALA A 132 -7.58 -9.61 -1.24
N TRP A 133 -8.14 -10.50 -0.41
CA TRP A 133 -9.05 -10.12 0.65
C TRP A 133 -8.42 -9.14 1.65
N GLY A 134 -7.18 -9.43 2.08
CA GLY A 134 -6.44 -8.58 3.00
C GLY A 134 -6.15 -7.19 2.43
N PHE A 135 -5.71 -7.12 1.16
CA PHE A 135 -5.45 -5.84 0.49
C PHE A 135 -6.73 -5.06 0.22
N LEU A 136 -7.83 -5.71 -0.20
CA LEU A 136 -9.14 -5.07 -0.35
C LEU A 136 -9.64 -4.50 0.98
N PHE A 137 -9.55 -5.28 2.07
CA PHE A 137 -9.90 -4.79 3.40
C PHE A 137 -9.09 -3.55 3.79
N SER A 138 -7.80 -3.53 3.44
CA SER A 138 -6.88 -2.44 3.75
C SER A 138 -7.19 -1.15 2.96
N LEU A 139 -7.90 -1.24 1.82
CA LEU A 139 -8.32 -0.05 1.04
C LEU A 139 -9.16 0.93 1.86
N LYS A 140 -9.85 0.46 2.90
CA LYS A 140 -10.63 1.32 3.81
C LYS A 140 -9.78 2.29 4.63
N TYR A 141 -8.48 2.04 4.72
CA TYR A 141 -7.52 2.79 5.53
C TYR A 141 -6.49 3.53 4.68
N THR A 142 -6.67 3.53 3.36
CA THR A 142 -5.86 4.33 2.44
C THR A 142 -6.18 5.82 2.58
N ASN A 143 -5.25 6.67 2.14
CA ASN A 143 -5.42 8.12 2.17
C ASN A 143 -5.02 8.70 0.81
N ASP A 144 -5.87 9.56 0.25
CA ASP A 144 -5.72 10.19 -1.06
C ASP A 144 -4.98 11.54 -1.00
N GLY A 145 -4.45 11.91 0.16
CA GLY A 145 -3.84 13.22 0.42
C GLY A 145 -4.84 14.30 0.83
N MET A 146 -6.12 13.94 1.01
CA MET A 146 -7.19 14.84 1.47
C MET A 146 -7.95 14.26 2.67
N ASP A 147 -7.30 13.36 3.42
CA ASP A 147 -7.87 12.64 4.58
C ASP A 147 -9.03 11.71 4.25
N GLU A 148 -9.19 11.32 2.97
CA GLU A 148 -10.24 10.40 2.55
C GLU A 148 -9.62 9.10 1.98
N PRO A 149 -10.25 7.93 2.17
CA PRO A 149 -9.78 6.70 1.56
C PRO A 149 -9.96 6.75 0.04
N PHE A 150 -9.09 6.07 -0.71
CA PHE A 150 -9.25 5.93 -2.17
C PHE A 150 -10.56 5.24 -2.55
N MET A 151 -11.02 4.31 -1.72
CA MET A 151 -12.30 3.64 -1.91
C MET A 151 -13.26 3.88 -0.74
N ASP A 152 -14.53 4.05 -1.08
CA ASP A 152 -15.60 4.09 -0.08
C ASP A 152 -15.63 2.81 0.77
N ARG A 153 -15.66 2.98 2.08
CA ARG A 153 -15.61 1.88 3.05
C ARG A 153 -16.80 0.93 2.93
N ASN A 154 -17.99 1.46 2.66
CA ASN A 154 -19.19 0.64 2.52
C ASN A 154 -19.12 -0.23 1.25
N THR A 155 -18.53 0.29 0.17
CA THR A 155 -18.28 -0.48 -1.07
C THR A 155 -17.36 -1.65 -0.80
N VAL A 156 -16.27 -1.45 -0.07
CA VAL A 156 -15.34 -2.54 0.31
C VAL A 156 -16.05 -3.55 1.20
N ASP A 157 -16.72 -3.10 2.26
CA ASP A 157 -17.40 -4.00 3.21
C ASP A 157 -18.52 -4.80 2.53
N TYR A 158 -19.29 -4.17 1.66
CA TYR A 158 -20.32 -4.85 0.86
C TYR A 158 -19.71 -5.95 -0.01
N PHE A 159 -18.62 -5.65 -0.73
CA PHE A 159 -17.96 -6.61 -1.60
C PHE A 159 -17.42 -7.81 -0.82
N LEU A 160 -16.67 -7.56 0.25
CA LEU A 160 -16.09 -8.62 1.07
C LEU A 160 -17.18 -9.52 1.69
N ALA A 161 -18.26 -8.92 2.19
CA ALA A 161 -19.32 -9.68 2.83
C ALA A 161 -20.17 -10.51 1.85
N ASN A 162 -20.40 -10.00 0.63
CA ASN A 162 -21.31 -10.64 -0.31
C ASN A 162 -20.63 -11.55 -1.34
N TYR A 163 -19.36 -11.28 -1.66
CA TYR A 163 -18.65 -12.00 -2.72
C TYR A 163 -17.38 -12.74 -2.25
N MET A 164 -16.83 -12.40 -1.10
CA MET A 164 -15.61 -13.04 -0.57
C MET A 164 -15.80 -13.64 0.82
N SER A 165 -17.05 -13.94 1.20
CA SER A 165 -17.35 -14.63 2.47
C SER A 165 -17.05 -16.13 2.41
N ASP A 166 -17.07 -16.73 1.23
CA ASP A 166 -16.72 -18.12 0.97
C ASP A 166 -15.89 -18.23 -0.32
N PHE A 167 -14.61 -18.54 -0.16
CA PHE A 167 -13.67 -18.63 -1.29
C PHE A 167 -13.93 -19.80 -2.22
N HIS A 168 -14.61 -20.87 -1.74
CA HIS A 168 -14.92 -22.04 -2.56
C HIS A 168 -16.05 -21.77 -3.57
N SER A 169 -16.95 -20.88 -3.24
CA SER A 169 -18.11 -20.54 -4.08
C SER A 169 -17.95 -19.24 -4.84
N MET A 170 -16.78 -18.61 -4.77
CA MET A 170 -16.56 -17.31 -5.41
C MET A 170 -16.57 -17.41 -6.94
N ASP A 171 -17.42 -16.60 -7.57
CA ASP A 171 -17.44 -16.42 -9.03
C ASP A 171 -16.33 -15.44 -9.45
N PRO A 172 -15.30 -15.88 -10.23
CA PRO A 172 -14.26 -14.97 -10.71
C PRO A 172 -14.81 -13.83 -11.59
N GLY A 173 -16.00 -13.96 -12.16
CA GLY A 173 -16.65 -12.91 -12.93
C GLY A 173 -16.92 -11.63 -12.14
N VAL A 174 -17.14 -11.71 -10.82
CA VAL A 174 -17.31 -10.54 -9.96
C VAL A 174 -16.03 -9.71 -9.80
N LEU A 175 -14.87 -10.28 -10.15
CA LEU A 175 -13.58 -9.57 -10.16
C LEU A 175 -13.28 -8.95 -11.53
N THR A 176 -13.61 -9.66 -12.61
CA THR A 176 -13.04 -9.43 -13.95
C THR A 176 -13.98 -8.72 -14.93
N ALA A 177 -15.25 -8.47 -14.58
CA ALA A 177 -16.14 -7.76 -15.48
C ALA A 177 -15.55 -6.38 -15.86
N PRO A 178 -15.52 -6.03 -17.17
CA PRO A 178 -14.85 -4.83 -17.64
C PRO A 178 -15.52 -3.56 -17.10
N ALA A 179 -14.76 -2.45 -17.02
CA ALA A 179 -15.24 -1.16 -16.53
C ALA A 179 -16.47 -0.60 -17.28
N THR A 180 -16.67 -1.04 -18.53
CA THR A 180 -17.81 -0.67 -19.38
C THR A 180 -19.05 -1.55 -19.18
N ALA A 181 -18.95 -2.61 -18.38
CA ALA A 181 -20.08 -3.46 -18.07
C ALA A 181 -21.13 -2.70 -17.21
N PRO A 182 -22.42 -3.08 -17.29
CA PRO A 182 -23.44 -2.53 -16.38
C PRO A 182 -23.10 -2.70 -14.89
N TYR A 183 -22.35 -3.73 -14.57
CA TYR A 183 -21.82 -4.02 -13.24
C TYR A 183 -20.34 -4.34 -13.40
N PRO A 184 -19.43 -3.35 -13.24
CA PRO A 184 -17.99 -3.56 -13.33
C PRO A 184 -17.50 -4.53 -12.25
N GLY A 185 -16.45 -5.29 -12.58
CA GLY A 185 -15.77 -6.15 -11.60
C GLY A 185 -14.92 -5.34 -10.63
N MET A 186 -14.57 -5.96 -9.49
CA MET A 186 -13.85 -5.26 -8.41
C MET A 186 -12.48 -4.74 -8.87
N ILE A 187 -11.79 -5.43 -9.78
CA ILE A 187 -10.53 -4.95 -10.36
C ILE A 187 -10.73 -3.58 -11.01
N ALA A 188 -11.74 -3.44 -11.88
CA ALA A 188 -12.05 -2.20 -12.56
C ALA A 188 -12.51 -1.10 -11.57
N ILE A 189 -13.28 -1.46 -10.55
CA ILE A 189 -13.73 -0.52 -9.51
C ILE A 189 -12.53 0.05 -8.75
N VAL A 190 -11.59 -0.80 -8.31
CA VAL A 190 -10.37 -0.34 -7.60
C VAL A 190 -9.54 0.57 -8.51
N GLN A 191 -9.28 0.15 -9.76
CA GLN A 191 -8.51 0.95 -10.71
C GLN A 191 -9.15 2.32 -10.97
N GLN A 192 -10.47 2.38 -11.15
CA GLN A 192 -11.21 3.63 -11.32
C GLN A 192 -11.18 4.53 -10.08
N ALA A 193 -11.26 3.95 -8.89
CA ALA A 193 -11.21 4.70 -7.63
C ALA A 193 -9.89 5.47 -7.52
N PHE A 194 -8.76 4.83 -7.80
CA PHE A 194 -7.45 5.48 -7.80
C PHE A 194 -7.29 6.48 -8.97
N ALA A 195 -7.68 6.09 -10.18
CA ALA A 195 -7.58 6.96 -11.36
C ALA A 195 -8.40 8.24 -11.23
N SER A 196 -9.60 8.17 -10.64
CA SER A 196 -10.47 9.32 -10.44
C SER A 196 -9.89 10.37 -9.49
N LYS A 197 -8.95 9.97 -8.64
CA LYS A 197 -8.21 10.82 -7.70
C LYS A 197 -6.82 11.22 -8.23
N GLY A 198 -6.52 10.94 -9.51
CA GLY A 198 -5.26 11.31 -10.16
C GLY A 198 -4.10 10.34 -9.94
N HIS A 199 -4.35 9.17 -9.37
CA HIS A 199 -3.34 8.16 -9.03
C HIS A 199 -3.63 6.80 -9.71
N PRO A 200 -3.62 6.70 -11.05
CA PRO A 200 -3.97 5.46 -11.73
C PRO A 200 -3.04 4.30 -11.32
N LEU A 201 -3.64 3.13 -11.13
CA LEU A 201 -2.92 1.86 -10.93
C LEU A 201 -2.73 1.23 -12.32
N ASN A 202 -1.50 1.24 -12.83
CA ASN A 202 -1.16 0.71 -14.17
C ASN A 202 -0.88 -0.80 -14.11
#